data_7f5cc66dd6b3abd81df5018cca904e86
#
_entry.id   7f5cc66dd6b3abd81df5018cca904e86
#
_cell.length_a   1.000
_cell.length_b   1.000
_cell.length_c   1.000
_cell.angle_alpha   90.00
_cell.angle_beta   90.00
_cell.angle_gamma   90.00
#
_symmetry.space_group_name_H-M   'P 1'
#
loop_
_entity.id
_entity.type
_entity.pdbx_description
1 polymer ?
#
loop_
_entity_poly.entity_id
_entity_poly.type
_entity_poly.pdbx_seq_one_letter_code
_entity_poly.pdbx_strand_id
1 'polypeptide(L)'
;MQKFEGIHFYVNVANFNEVVIDEETKNGKVNHAIHALDTFFSGIESFGKKNFSEKFVIEKITGARLHMYVVDDVNEAYEIVEEVVKFAGDLSRYLNNDIAKYKTLLEFKIQAGACFGSFYSFEFKRQNANEETTIGYAANYAAKLQGLCNMGVLSLQKVADFLHFPAVF
;
A
#
# COMPACT_ATOMS: atom_id res chain seq x y z
N MET A 1 -2.86 -12.64 -20.37
CA MET A 1 -3.20 -12.84 -18.95
C MET A 1 -2.23 -13.84 -18.37
N GLN A 2 -1.49 -13.45 -17.35
CA GLN A 2 -0.49 -14.28 -16.68
C GLN A 2 -0.89 -14.47 -15.22
N LYS A 3 -0.77 -15.70 -14.69
CA LYS A 3 -1.02 -16.01 -13.29
C LYS A 3 0.25 -15.86 -12.48
N PHE A 4 0.14 -15.23 -11.31
CA PHE A 4 1.20 -15.06 -10.34
C PHE A 4 0.73 -15.50 -8.96
N GLU A 5 1.69 -15.71 -8.07
CA GLU A 5 1.50 -15.76 -6.62
C GLU A 5 2.32 -14.65 -5.99
N GLY A 6 1.83 -14.10 -4.89
CA GLY A 6 2.51 -12.99 -4.23
C GLY A 6 1.63 -12.25 -3.24
N ILE A 7 2.15 -11.14 -2.77
CA ILE A 7 1.49 -10.30 -1.78
C ILE A 7 0.97 -9.03 -2.46
N HIS A 8 -0.32 -8.76 -2.34
CA HIS A 8 -0.92 -7.49 -2.71
C HIS A 8 -1.03 -6.57 -1.52
N PHE A 9 -0.73 -5.29 -1.75
CA PHE A 9 -0.89 -4.22 -0.78
C PHE A 9 -1.76 -3.11 -1.37
N TYR A 10 -2.67 -2.61 -0.53
CA TYR A 10 -3.42 -1.39 -0.77
C TYR A 10 -3.13 -0.43 0.37
N VAL A 11 -2.62 0.74 0.04
CA VAL A 11 -2.32 1.79 1.02
C VAL A 11 -3.10 3.04 0.65
N ASN A 12 -3.71 3.67 1.64
CA ASN A 12 -4.54 4.84 1.45
C ASN A 12 -4.29 5.87 2.55
N VAL A 13 -4.16 7.14 2.17
CA VAL A 13 -4.27 8.26 3.10
C VAL A 13 -5.75 8.59 3.25
N ALA A 14 -6.41 8.03 4.27
CA ALA A 14 -7.86 8.02 4.39
C ALA A 14 -8.48 9.42 4.53
N ASN A 15 -7.78 10.33 5.19
CA ASN A 15 -8.23 11.71 5.41
C ASN A 15 -7.53 12.74 4.52
N PHE A 16 -7.02 12.34 3.34
CA PHE A 16 -6.27 13.26 2.48
C PHE A 16 -7.10 14.48 2.05
N ASN A 17 -8.36 14.27 1.70
CA ASN A 17 -9.26 15.37 1.33
C ASN A 17 -9.48 16.36 2.49
N GLU A 18 -9.60 15.86 3.73
CA GLU A 18 -9.72 16.71 4.91
C GLU A 18 -8.46 17.57 5.13
N VAL A 19 -7.28 16.96 4.92
CA VAL A 19 -5.99 17.67 5.01
C VAL A 19 -5.88 18.76 3.95
N VAL A 20 -6.27 18.46 2.71
CA VAL A 20 -6.27 19.43 1.60
C VAL A 20 -7.21 20.60 1.90
N ILE A 21 -8.45 20.32 2.32
CA ILE A 21 -9.45 21.36 2.65
C ILE A 21 -8.98 22.22 3.84
N ASP A 22 -8.40 21.61 4.87
CA ASP A 22 -7.88 22.33 6.04
C ASP A 22 -6.73 23.27 5.63
N GLU A 23 -5.79 22.80 4.82
CA GLU A 23 -4.68 23.61 4.33
C GLU A 23 -5.17 24.74 3.41
N GLU A 24 -6.07 24.47 2.48
CA GLU A 24 -6.65 25.45 1.58
C GLU A 24 -7.38 26.55 2.35
N THR A 25 -8.19 26.16 3.35
CA THR A 25 -8.98 27.07 4.17
C THR A 25 -8.10 27.99 5.02
N LYS A 26 -7.02 27.45 5.59
CA LYS A 26 -6.15 28.22 6.51
C LYS A 26 -5.07 29.01 5.79
N ASN A 27 -4.53 28.49 4.68
CA ASN A 27 -3.35 29.02 4.03
C ASN A 27 -3.60 29.50 2.59
N GLY A 28 -4.78 29.24 2.01
CA GLY A 28 -5.10 29.51 0.62
C GLY A 28 -4.25 28.73 -0.38
N LYS A 29 -3.66 27.60 0.05
CA LYS A 29 -2.74 26.76 -0.74
C LYS A 29 -2.94 25.30 -0.34
N VAL A 30 -2.54 24.39 -1.23
CA VAL A 30 -2.58 22.93 -1.01
C VAL A 30 -1.22 22.26 -1.22
N ASN A 31 -0.16 23.07 -1.33
CA ASN A 31 1.14 22.58 -1.77
C ASN A 31 1.78 21.61 -0.77
N HIS A 32 1.60 21.81 0.54
CA HIS A 32 2.18 20.95 1.56
C HIS A 32 1.51 19.57 1.57
N ALA A 33 0.18 19.52 1.46
CA ALA A 33 -0.56 18.27 1.39
C ALA A 33 -0.15 17.44 0.16
N ILE A 34 -0.04 18.08 -1.01
CA ILE A 34 0.39 17.42 -2.25
C ILE A 34 1.84 16.95 -2.12
N HIS A 35 2.73 17.78 -1.61
CA HIS A 35 4.14 17.41 -1.45
C HIS A 35 4.32 16.27 -0.43
N ALA A 36 3.55 16.27 0.65
CA ALA A 36 3.56 15.19 1.62
C ALA A 36 3.08 13.86 1.00
N LEU A 37 2.02 13.90 0.18
CA LEU A 37 1.53 12.71 -0.52
C LEU A 37 2.56 12.17 -1.53
N ASP A 38 3.18 13.05 -2.30
CA ASP A 38 4.24 12.69 -3.26
C ASP A 38 5.44 12.04 -2.54
N THR A 39 5.89 12.65 -1.43
CA THR A 39 6.96 12.09 -0.60
C THR A 39 6.58 10.72 -0.02
N PHE A 40 5.33 10.57 0.39
CA PHE A 40 4.82 9.30 0.90
C PHE A 40 4.88 8.20 -0.17
N PHE A 41 4.39 8.46 -1.37
CA PHE A 41 4.41 7.48 -2.45
C PHE A 41 5.84 7.16 -2.91
N SER A 42 6.68 8.18 -3.06
CA SER A 42 8.10 8.00 -3.41
C SER A 42 8.86 7.20 -2.35
N GLY A 43 8.53 7.42 -1.07
CA GLY A 43 9.10 6.65 0.02
C GLY A 43 8.70 5.17 -0.03
N ILE A 44 7.41 4.88 -0.24
CA ILE A 44 6.93 3.49 -0.40
C ILE A 44 7.60 2.82 -1.60
N GLU A 45 7.70 3.50 -2.73
CA GLU A 45 8.38 2.99 -3.91
C GLU A 45 9.85 2.65 -3.61
N SER A 46 10.55 3.56 -2.93
CA SER A 46 11.94 3.36 -2.53
C SER A 46 12.10 2.18 -1.58
N PHE A 47 11.20 2.03 -0.61
CA PHE A 47 11.19 0.88 0.29
C PHE A 47 10.94 -0.43 -0.43
N GLY A 48 9.92 -0.46 -1.30
CA GLY A 48 9.59 -1.66 -2.06
C GLY A 48 10.74 -2.11 -2.94
N LYS A 49 11.32 -1.21 -3.71
CA LYS A 49 12.47 -1.51 -4.58
C LYS A 49 13.70 -1.95 -3.79
N LYS A 50 13.97 -1.33 -2.63
CA LYS A 50 15.11 -1.69 -1.79
C LYS A 50 14.99 -3.09 -1.19
N ASN A 51 13.79 -3.48 -0.74
CA ASN A 51 13.59 -4.73 -0.01
C ASN A 51 13.23 -5.91 -0.92
N PHE A 52 12.52 -5.64 -2.04
CA PHE A 52 11.99 -6.69 -2.92
C PHE A 52 12.52 -6.60 -4.36
N SER A 53 13.37 -5.62 -4.66
CA SER A 53 13.99 -5.43 -5.98
C SER A 53 12.97 -5.43 -7.14
N GLU A 54 13.22 -6.24 -8.17
CA GLU A 54 12.37 -6.34 -9.35
C GLU A 54 11.03 -7.06 -9.11
N LYS A 55 10.88 -7.74 -7.99
CA LYS A 55 9.63 -8.40 -7.60
C LYS A 55 8.55 -7.41 -7.17
N PHE A 56 8.94 -6.18 -6.79
CA PHE A 56 8.03 -5.13 -6.35
C PHE A 56 7.52 -4.30 -7.52
N VAL A 57 6.20 -4.21 -7.61
CA VAL A 57 5.52 -3.45 -8.67
C VAL A 57 4.49 -2.50 -8.05
N ILE A 58 4.57 -1.22 -8.42
CA ILE A 58 3.46 -0.29 -8.22
C ILE A 58 2.52 -0.45 -9.41
N GLU A 59 1.34 -0.98 -9.15
CA GLU A 59 0.32 -1.19 -10.17
C GLU A 59 -0.38 0.11 -10.52
N LYS A 60 -0.82 0.86 -9.50
CA LYS A 60 -1.66 2.03 -9.72
C LYS A 60 -1.63 3.02 -8.56
N ILE A 61 -1.66 4.29 -8.91
CA ILE A 61 -1.95 5.40 -7.99
C ILE A 61 -3.29 5.99 -8.38
N THR A 62 -4.22 6.10 -7.42
CA THR A 62 -5.55 6.69 -7.64
C THR A 62 -5.88 7.62 -6.48
N GLY A 63 -5.75 8.94 -6.72
CA GLY A 63 -5.87 9.94 -5.67
C GLY A 63 -4.83 9.70 -4.57
N ALA A 64 -5.28 9.54 -3.33
CA ALA A 64 -4.42 9.26 -2.19
C ALA A 64 -4.24 7.76 -1.89
N ARG A 65 -4.53 6.90 -2.86
CA ARG A 65 -4.44 5.44 -2.75
C ARG A 65 -3.38 4.88 -3.67
N LEU A 66 -2.60 3.95 -3.14
CA LEU A 66 -1.54 3.21 -3.83
C LEU A 66 -1.90 1.72 -3.86
N HIS A 67 -1.85 1.13 -5.04
CA HIS A 67 -1.88 -0.31 -5.27
C HIS A 67 -0.49 -0.79 -5.62
N MET A 68 -0.04 -1.85 -4.98
CA MET A 68 1.25 -2.46 -5.24
C MET A 68 1.22 -3.95 -4.95
N TYR A 69 2.16 -4.68 -5.52
CA TYR A 69 2.33 -6.09 -5.22
C TYR A 69 3.80 -6.52 -5.28
N VAL A 70 4.08 -7.61 -4.58
CA VAL A 70 5.35 -8.32 -4.63
C VAL A 70 5.08 -9.70 -5.20
N VAL A 71 5.67 -10.01 -6.36
CA VAL A 71 5.62 -11.36 -6.93
C VAL A 71 6.60 -12.23 -6.18
N ASP A 72 6.14 -13.34 -5.62
CA ASP A 72 7.02 -14.30 -5.00
C ASP A 72 6.53 -15.73 -5.28
N ASP A 73 7.41 -16.55 -5.87
CA ASP A 73 7.22 -17.98 -6.06
C ASP A 73 7.57 -18.69 -4.74
N VAL A 74 6.79 -18.44 -3.70
CA VAL A 74 7.15 -18.94 -2.40
C VAL A 74 6.72 -20.37 -2.23
N ASN A 75 7.69 -21.26 -2.31
CA ASN A 75 7.55 -22.63 -1.84
C ASN A 75 7.62 -22.76 -0.32
N GLU A 76 7.94 -21.68 0.38
CA GLU A 76 8.10 -21.67 1.85
C GLU A 76 7.26 -20.56 2.49
N ALA A 77 6.16 -20.95 3.12
CA ALA A 77 5.24 -20.05 3.83
C ALA A 77 5.91 -19.11 4.85
N TYR A 78 7.07 -19.50 5.36
CA TYR A 78 7.84 -18.75 6.35
C TYR A 78 8.44 -17.45 5.75
N GLU A 79 9.01 -17.53 4.56
CA GLU A 79 9.64 -16.37 3.90
C GLU A 79 8.61 -15.28 3.57
N ILE A 80 7.41 -15.68 3.13
CA ILE A 80 6.31 -14.72 2.88
C ILE A 80 5.94 -13.97 4.14
N VAL A 81 5.81 -14.70 5.22
CA VAL A 81 5.44 -14.16 6.51
C VAL A 81 6.47 -13.14 6.98
N GLU A 82 7.75 -13.48 6.88
CA GLU A 82 8.85 -12.59 7.24
C GLU A 82 8.84 -11.31 6.38
N GLU A 83 8.64 -11.45 5.08
CA GLU A 83 8.55 -10.30 4.16
C GLU A 83 7.35 -9.40 4.47
N VAL A 84 6.17 -9.97 4.75
CA VAL A 84 4.98 -9.18 5.13
C VAL A 84 5.22 -8.41 6.43
N VAL A 85 5.76 -9.06 7.45
CA VAL A 85 6.06 -8.40 8.74
C VAL A 85 7.10 -7.31 8.58
N LYS A 86 8.17 -7.60 7.85
CA LYS A 86 9.23 -6.63 7.57
C LYS A 86 8.68 -5.42 6.83
N PHE A 87 7.91 -5.65 5.77
CA PHE A 87 7.32 -4.58 4.99
C PHE A 87 6.34 -3.73 5.82
N ALA A 88 5.46 -4.36 6.59
CA ALA A 88 4.54 -3.67 7.48
C ALA A 88 5.28 -2.85 8.55
N GLY A 89 6.35 -3.41 9.14
CA GLY A 89 7.18 -2.71 10.12
C GLY A 89 7.95 -1.54 9.52
N ASP A 90 8.48 -1.70 8.32
CA ASP A 90 9.20 -0.63 7.59
C ASP A 90 8.23 0.47 7.16
N LEU A 91 7.05 0.11 6.66
CA LEU A 91 5.99 1.05 6.31
C LEU A 91 5.55 1.85 7.54
N SER A 92 5.29 1.19 8.67
CA SER A 92 4.91 1.85 9.91
C SER A 92 5.97 2.84 10.41
N ARG A 93 7.26 2.44 10.37
CA ARG A 93 8.38 3.34 10.72
C ARG A 93 8.48 4.53 9.78
N TYR A 94 8.34 4.29 8.51
CA TYR A 94 8.34 5.36 7.50
C TYR A 94 7.21 6.36 7.75
N LEU A 95 5.99 5.87 7.95
CA LEU A 95 4.82 6.71 8.23
C LEU A 95 5.00 7.56 9.48
N ASN A 96 5.54 6.98 10.55
CA ASN A 96 5.71 7.67 11.82
C ASN A 96 6.89 8.67 11.83
N ASN A 97 7.98 8.36 11.10
CA ASN A 97 9.20 9.16 11.18
C ASN A 97 9.34 10.16 10.03
N ASP A 98 8.95 9.81 8.82
CA ASP A 98 9.20 10.63 7.65
C ASP A 98 8.01 11.53 7.27
N ILE A 99 6.78 11.08 7.45
CA ILE A 99 5.60 11.92 7.19
C ILE A 99 5.41 12.96 8.30
N ALA A 100 5.73 12.63 9.55
CA ALA A 100 5.68 13.58 10.67
C ALA A 100 6.56 14.84 10.49
N LYS A 101 7.52 14.81 9.56
CA LYS A 101 8.31 15.99 9.19
C LYS A 101 7.52 17.05 8.44
N TYR A 102 6.47 16.65 7.74
CA TYR A 102 5.58 17.58 7.08
C TYR A 102 4.54 18.05 8.11
N LYS A 103 4.78 19.24 8.65
CA LYS A 103 3.83 19.93 9.54
C LYS A 103 2.58 20.33 8.76
N THR A 104 1.82 19.35 8.34
CA THR A 104 0.44 19.58 7.91
C THR A 104 -0.39 19.91 9.16
N LEU A 105 -1.41 20.73 8.98
CA LEU A 105 -2.26 21.17 10.09
C LEU A 105 -3.06 20.00 10.69
N LEU A 106 -3.27 18.94 9.92
CA LEU A 106 -3.86 17.66 10.35
C LEU A 106 -2.89 16.52 10.14
N GLU A 107 -2.90 15.55 11.05
CA GLU A 107 -2.15 14.31 10.88
C GLU A 107 -2.78 13.45 9.76
N PHE A 108 -1.92 12.84 8.95
CA PHE A 108 -2.38 11.87 7.96
C PHE A 108 -2.82 10.57 8.64
N LYS A 109 -4.00 10.09 8.25
CA LYS A 109 -4.52 8.78 8.67
C LYS A 109 -4.24 7.76 7.59
N ILE A 110 -3.32 6.85 7.86
CA ILE A 110 -2.94 5.81 6.91
C ILE A 110 -3.72 4.54 7.19
N GLN A 111 -4.24 3.96 6.12
CA GLN A 111 -4.87 2.64 6.11
C GLN A 111 -4.15 1.76 5.11
N ALA A 112 -3.85 0.54 5.49
CA ALA A 112 -3.27 -0.43 4.59
C ALA A 112 -3.92 -1.80 4.76
N GLY A 113 -3.98 -2.55 3.66
CA GLY A 113 -4.39 -3.94 3.66
C GLY A 113 -3.40 -4.77 2.85
N ALA A 114 -3.02 -5.92 3.38
CA ALA A 114 -2.12 -6.85 2.73
C ALA A 114 -2.75 -8.25 2.64
N CYS A 115 -2.57 -8.92 1.51
CA CYS A 115 -3.03 -10.29 1.32
C CYS A 115 -2.08 -11.05 0.40
N PHE A 116 -1.66 -12.23 0.86
CA PHE A 116 -0.96 -13.20 0.01
C PHE A 116 -1.97 -14.10 -0.70
N GLY A 117 -1.64 -14.46 -1.95
CA GLY A 117 -2.39 -15.43 -2.73
C GLY A 117 -2.17 -15.30 -4.23
N SER A 118 -2.98 -16.05 -4.98
CA SER A 118 -2.91 -15.98 -6.44
C SER A 118 -3.65 -14.78 -7.00
N PHE A 119 -3.09 -14.24 -8.09
CA PHE A 119 -3.69 -13.17 -8.88
C PHE A 119 -3.30 -13.31 -10.36
N TYR A 120 -3.98 -12.56 -11.22
CA TYR A 120 -3.71 -12.52 -12.65
C TYR A 120 -3.42 -11.09 -13.05
N SER A 121 -2.34 -10.88 -13.81
CA SER A 121 -2.08 -9.63 -14.49
C SER A 121 -2.60 -9.69 -15.93
N PHE A 122 -3.18 -8.60 -16.37
CA PHE A 122 -3.62 -8.42 -17.75
C PHE A 122 -3.59 -6.95 -18.14
N GLU A 123 -3.45 -6.71 -19.44
CA GLU A 123 -3.38 -5.39 -20.02
C GLU A 123 -4.73 -5.02 -20.65
N PHE A 124 -5.28 -3.89 -20.23
CA PHE A 124 -6.39 -3.27 -20.95
C PHE A 124 -5.85 -2.39 -22.07
N LYS A 125 -6.20 -2.73 -23.29
CA LYS A 125 -5.92 -1.89 -24.44
C LYS A 125 -6.96 -0.80 -24.54
N ARG A 126 -6.55 0.44 -24.30
CA ARG A 126 -7.36 1.64 -24.51
C ARG A 126 -6.85 2.42 -25.73
N GLN A 127 -7.66 3.31 -26.29
CA GLN A 127 -7.27 4.07 -27.48
C GLN A 127 -5.99 4.91 -27.31
N ASN A 128 -5.69 5.37 -26.09
CA ASN A 128 -4.59 6.30 -25.83
C ASN A 128 -3.55 5.80 -24.81
N ALA A 129 -3.77 4.67 -24.17
CA ALA A 129 -2.84 4.10 -23.21
C ALA A 129 -3.19 2.64 -22.92
N ASN A 130 -2.16 1.82 -22.73
CA ASN A 130 -2.30 0.50 -22.15
C ASN A 130 -2.25 0.64 -20.63
N GLU A 131 -3.18 0.00 -19.94
CA GLU A 131 -3.23 -0.01 -18.48
C GLU A 131 -3.11 -1.47 -18.02
N GLU A 132 -2.01 -1.78 -17.35
CA GLU A 132 -1.86 -3.07 -16.69
C GLU A 132 -2.64 -3.06 -15.38
N THR A 133 -3.35 -4.13 -15.09
CA THR A 133 -4.09 -4.28 -13.84
C THR A 133 -4.10 -5.73 -13.39
N THR A 134 -4.36 -5.91 -12.10
CA THR A 134 -4.41 -7.24 -11.49
C THR A 134 -5.80 -7.55 -10.95
N ILE A 135 -6.18 -8.81 -11.06
CA ILE A 135 -7.39 -9.35 -10.45
C ILE A 135 -7.08 -10.68 -9.77
N GLY A 136 -7.81 -11.01 -8.74
CA GLY A 136 -7.72 -12.30 -8.07
C GLY A 136 -7.93 -12.22 -6.58
N TYR A 137 -7.65 -13.34 -5.92
CA TYR A 137 -7.86 -13.47 -4.49
C TYR A 137 -7.04 -12.43 -3.70
N ALA A 138 -5.71 -12.39 -3.93
CA ALA A 138 -4.82 -11.49 -3.20
C ALA A 138 -5.21 -10.01 -3.37
N ALA A 139 -5.44 -9.55 -4.61
CA ALA A 139 -5.82 -8.17 -4.90
C ALA A 139 -7.16 -7.79 -4.24
N ASN A 140 -8.19 -8.65 -4.40
CA ASN A 140 -9.53 -8.38 -3.87
C ASN A 140 -9.55 -8.34 -2.33
N TYR A 141 -8.84 -9.25 -1.67
CA TYR A 141 -8.83 -9.28 -0.21
C TYR A 141 -7.96 -8.18 0.40
N ALA A 142 -6.81 -7.85 -0.19
CA ALA A 142 -6.00 -6.72 0.26
C ALA A 142 -6.80 -5.40 0.21
N ALA A 143 -7.57 -5.17 -0.86
CA ALA A 143 -8.45 -4.00 -0.98
C ALA A 143 -9.55 -3.97 0.11
N LYS A 144 -10.18 -5.12 0.40
CA LYS A 144 -11.20 -5.24 1.45
C LYS A 144 -10.60 -4.98 2.84
N LEU A 145 -9.44 -5.56 3.12
CA LEU A 145 -8.74 -5.39 4.39
C LEU A 145 -8.35 -3.92 4.61
N GLN A 146 -7.87 -3.23 3.57
CA GLN A 146 -7.58 -1.80 3.65
C GLN A 146 -8.83 -1.01 4.02
N GLY A 147 -9.99 -1.33 3.44
CA GLY A 147 -11.25 -0.67 3.76
C GLY A 147 -11.78 -0.94 5.18
N LEU A 148 -11.37 -2.03 5.82
CA LEU A 148 -11.74 -2.37 7.19
C LEU A 148 -10.75 -1.80 8.23
N CYS A 149 -9.58 -1.37 7.82
CA CYS A 149 -8.55 -0.83 8.69
C CYS A 149 -8.92 0.58 9.16
N ASN A 150 -8.98 0.81 10.46
CA ASN A 150 -9.18 2.15 11.00
C ASN A 150 -7.89 2.97 10.96
N MET A 151 -6.78 2.37 11.41
CA MET A 151 -5.43 2.92 11.32
C MET A 151 -4.43 1.76 11.38
N GLY A 152 -3.40 1.79 10.52
CA GLY A 152 -2.37 0.77 10.48
C GLY A 152 -2.49 -0.19 9.28
N VAL A 153 -2.08 -1.41 9.45
CA VAL A 153 -2.07 -2.46 8.41
C VAL A 153 -2.88 -3.66 8.87
N LEU A 154 -3.80 -4.12 8.01
CA LEU A 154 -4.50 -5.38 8.19
C LEU A 154 -3.98 -6.42 7.19
N SER A 155 -3.69 -7.61 7.67
CA SER A 155 -3.38 -8.78 6.84
C SER A 155 -4.50 -9.82 6.92
N LEU A 156 -4.57 -10.68 5.91
CA LEU A 156 -5.54 -11.77 5.94
C LEU A 156 -5.25 -12.74 7.09
N GLN A 157 -6.30 -13.29 7.71
CA GLN A 157 -6.22 -14.23 8.83
C GLN A 157 -5.28 -15.41 8.57
N LYS A 158 -5.25 -15.92 7.33
CA LYS A 158 -4.31 -17.01 6.97
C LYS A 158 -2.85 -16.65 7.18
N VAL A 159 -2.47 -15.40 6.94
CA VAL A 159 -1.12 -14.90 7.21
C VAL A 159 -0.94 -14.69 8.71
N ALA A 160 -1.96 -14.14 9.38
CA ALA A 160 -1.94 -13.94 10.83
C ALA A 160 -1.82 -15.26 11.61
N ASP A 161 -2.49 -16.33 11.18
CA ASP A 161 -2.41 -17.66 11.79
C ASP A 161 -0.99 -18.24 11.72
N PHE A 162 -0.27 -18.00 10.64
CA PHE A 162 1.14 -18.40 10.50
C PHE A 162 2.06 -17.63 11.45
N LEU A 163 1.76 -16.37 11.71
CA LEU A 163 2.59 -15.48 12.50
C LEU A 163 2.34 -15.57 14.01
N HIS A 164 1.24 -16.16 14.43
CA HIS A 164 0.72 -16.05 15.80
C HIS A 164 0.58 -14.58 16.28
N PHE A 165 0.44 -13.62 15.33
CA PHE A 165 0.20 -12.22 15.59
C PHE A 165 -1.26 -11.84 15.38
N PRO A 166 -1.77 -10.83 16.08
CA PRO A 166 -3.08 -10.28 15.73
C PRO A 166 -3.05 -9.74 14.29
N ALA A 167 -4.14 -9.89 13.59
CA ALA A 167 -4.27 -9.43 12.18
C ALA A 167 -4.20 -7.88 12.02
N VAL A 168 -3.92 -7.16 13.10
CA VAL A 168 -3.81 -5.70 13.17
C VAL A 168 -2.41 -5.34 13.62
N PHE A 169 -1.73 -4.53 12.80
CA PHE A 169 -0.40 -3.97 13.08
C PHE A 169 -0.48 -2.46 13.26
#